data_124d8ae317a4b9475af7fbbe8acfa34b
#
_entry.id   124d8ae317a4b9475af7fbbe8acfa34b
#
_cell.length_a   1.000
_cell.length_b   1.000
_cell.length_c   1.000
_cell.angle_alpha   90.00
_cell.angle_beta   90.00
_cell.angle_gamma   90.00
#
_symmetry.space_group_name_H-M   'P 1'
#
loop_
_entity.id
_entity.type
_entity.pdbx_description
1 polymer ?
#
loop_
_entity_poly.entity_id
_entity_poly.type
_entity_poly.pdbx_seq_one_letter_code
_entity_poly.pdbx_strand_id
1 'polypeptide(L)'
;MSPAADKATDHSDNPPSSDTRVLNGTHGNETGHTGDKSHGHGGDAHGHVDLGKELPLLACIPFACMLLSIAFLPLIAGNIWHHHFGKISFFWAASFAIPFIYVYKGIAIHEILHIILADYVPFIILLWALFTISGGILLKGTLRGTPIVNTGIILVGTILASWMGTTGAAMLMIRPFLRANAHRKNKTFMVVFFIFLVANIGGSLTPLGDPPLFLGFLQGVSFFWTLNILNHMLFVSTFLIIIYFLLDSYYYKKEKAVPPDDGEKQPLRIVGVYNFIFLGGVVGAVLFSGLANIGEVTTFGIHRAAQDWIRDITLIFLGIASLYFTPTELREENEFSWFPIIEVAYLFIGIFITMIPCLLLLKSGPEGAFAFLINAVQTPAQYFWVTGILSAFLDNAPTYLTFFNTALGSFYSGISDTQAVPLLMTENAVYLQAISTGAVFFGACSYIGNAPNFMVRSIAAESGVDMPSFFGYILKYAIVFLIPPFILVTFIFF
;
A
#
# COMPACT_ATOMS: atom_id res chain seq x y z
N MET A 1 -26.80 20.94 61.45
CA MET A 1 -28.14 20.56 61.81
C MET A 1 -28.40 19.21 61.15
N SER A 2 -28.22 18.18 61.93
CA SER A 2 -28.81 16.84 61.80
C SER A 2 -30.20 16.90 62.51
N PRO A 3 -31.13 15.97 62.42
CA PRO A 3 -30.98 14.52 62.44
C PRO A 3 -31.97 13.74 61.54
N ALA A 4 -31.73 12.53 61.29
CA ALA A 4 -31.99 11.24 61.93
C ALA A 4 -33.16 10.47 61.30
N ALA A 5 -32.91 9.27 60.83
CA ALA A 5 -33.17 7.94 61.39
C ALA A 5 -34.66 7.50 61.27
N ASP A 6 -35.08 6.31 60.95
CA ASP A 6 -34.84 5.04 61.56
C ASP A 6 -35.48 3.84 60.77
N LYS A 7 -34.81 2.66 60.83
CA LYS A 7 -35.31 1.29 61.06
C LYS A 7 -36.13 0.54 59.99
N ALA A 8 -35.66 -0.53 59.45
CA ALA A 8 -35.36 -1.91 59.93
C ALA A 8 -36.59 -2.83 60.04
N THR A 9 -36.47 -4.00 59.40
CA THR A 9 -36.65 -5.41 59.87
C THR A 9 -36.99 -6.28 58.67
N ASP A 10 -36.23 -7.28 58.24
CA ASP A 10 -35.79 -8.56 58.83
C ASP A 10 -36.73 -9.74 58.53
N HIS A 11 -36.12 -10.87 58.16
CA HIS A 11 -36.53 -12.29 58.09
C HIS A 11 -36.48 -12.89 56.69
N SER A 12 -35.38 -13.61 56.34
CA SER A 12 -35.04 -15.03 56.64
C SER A 12 -36.06 -16.02 56.05
N ASP A 13 -35.66 -16.89 55.15
CA ASP A 13 -35.25 -18.26 55.40
C ASP A 13 -35.05 -19.06 54.12
N ASN A 14 -33.98 -19.81 54.10
CA ASN A 14 -33.63 -20.93 53.21
C ASN A 14 -34.04 -22.28 53.90
N PRO A 15 -33.76 -23.43 53.30
CA PRO A 15 -34.21 -24.22 52.13
C PRO A 15 -34.98 -25.50 52.60
N PRO A 16 -35.16 -26.62 51.90
CA PRO A 16 -34.17 -27.58 51.50
C PRO A 16 -34.44 -28.50 50.27
N SER A 17 -33.41 -29.06 49.83
CA SER A 17 -33.01 -30.28 49.13
C SER A 17 -33.91 -31.52 48.97
N SER A 18 -33.43 -32.37 48.01
CA SER A 18 -33.53 -33.84 47.83
C SER A 18 -34.67 -34.36 46.95
N ASP A 19 -34.56 -35.32 46.14
CA ASP A 19 -33.71 -36.44 45.83
C ASP A 19 -34.33 -37.26 44.67
N THR A 20 -33.49 -37.77 43.79
CA THR A 20 -33.55 -39.07 43.10
C THR A 20 -34.88 -39.79 42.81
N ARG A 21 -35.09 -40.20 41.54
CA ARG A 21 -35.08 -41.64 41.18
C ARG A 21 -35.24 -41.93 39.67
N VAL A 22 -34.37 -42.80 39.21
CA VAL A 22 -34.34 -43.63 38.00
C VAL A 22 -35.60 -44.45 37.87
N LEU A 23 -36.10 -44.70 36.65
CA LEU A 23 -36.50 -46.02 36.17
C LEU A 23 -36.73 -46.05 34.62
N ASN A 24 -36.21 -47.10 34.04
CA ASN A 24 -36.36 -47.67 32.70
C ASN A 24 -37.79 -47.95 32.28
N GLY A 25 -37.99 -47.98 30.92
CA GLY A 25 -39.14 -48.69 30.36
C GLY A 25 -39.32 -48.47 28.86
N THR A 26 -38.90 -49.42 28.11
CA THR A 26 -38.99 -49.81 26.70
C THR A 26 -40.36 -49.72 26.00
N HIS A 27 -40.29 -49.69 24.63
CA HIS A 27 -41.26 -50.03 23.54
C HIS A 27 -42.25 -48.92 23.15
N GLY A 28 -42.28 -48.59 21.85
CA GLY A 28 -42.59 -49.21 20.62
C GLY A 28 -43.33 -48.28 19.69
N ASN A 29 -42.90 -48.26 18.50
CA ASN A 29 -43.61 -48.16 17.20
C ASN A 29 -44.47 -46.96 16.77
N GLU A 30 -44.03 -46.44 15.65
CA GLU A 30 -44.71 -46.18 14.36
C GLU A 30 -45.47 -44.89 14.08
N THR A 31 -45.00 -44.27 12.96
CA THR A 31 -45.68 -43.60 11.85
C THR A 31 -45.98 -42.13 11.92
N GLY A 32 -45.46 -41.44 10.93
CA GLY A 32 -46.08 -40.21 10.40
C GLY A 32 -45.14 -39.16 9.80
N HIS A 33 -44.86 -39.29 8.51
CA HIS A 33 -44.31 -38.34 7.57
C HIS A 33 -44.65 -36.88 7.84
N THR A 34 -43.66 -35.98 7.79
CA THR A 34 -43.64 -34.93 6.78
C THR A 34 -42.21 -34.37 6.67
N GLY A 35 -41.68 -34.40 5.46
CA GLY A 35 -40.31 -33.98 5.18
C GLY A 35 -40.12 -32.49 5.21
N ASP A 36 -39.04 -32.09 5.82
CA ASP A 36 -38.40 -30.82 5.57
C ASP A 36 -37.06 -31.08 4.89
N LYS A 37 -36.99 -30.69 3.60
CA LYS A 37 -35.80 -30.84 2.78
C LYS A 37 -34.85 -29.69 3.16
N SER A 38 -33.98 -29.95 4.12
CA SER A 38 -32.76 -29.20 4.20
C SER A 38 -31.91 -29.53 2.96
N HIS A 39 -31.78 -28.56 2.08
CA HIS A 39 -30.79 -28.61 1.00
C HIS A 39 -29.39 -28.66 1.62
N GLY A 40 -28.89 -29.86 1.78
CA GLY A 40 -27.48 -30.11 1.97
C GLY A 40 -26.73 -29.57 0.75
N HIS A 41 -25.95 -28.56 0.90
CA HIS A 41 -24.91 -28.24 -0.03
C HIS A 41 -23.97 -29.43 -0.11
N GLY A 42 -23.95 -30.06 -1.30
CA GLY A 42 -22.99 -31.08 -1.64
C GLY A 42 -21.59 -30.52 -1.47
N GLY A 43 -20.96 -30.80 -0.35
CA GLY A 43 -19.54 -30.59 -0.16
C GLY A 43 -18.82 -31.56 -1.09
N ASP A 44 -18.11 -31.03 -2.08
CA ASP A 44 -17.09 -31.75 -2.80
C ASP A 44 -16.06 -32.24 -1.76
N ALA A 45 -16.02 -33.58 -1.61
CA ALA A 45 -15.06 -34.28 -0.76
C ALA A 45 -13.67 -34.32 -1.43
N HIS A 46 -13.13 -33.16 -1.76
CA HIS A 46 -11.69 -32.96 -1.88
C HIS A 46 -11.21 -32.53 -0.51
N GLY A 47 -10.45 -33.41 0.18
CA GLY A 47 -9.80 -33.06 1.44
C GLY A 47 -9.12 -31.70 1.29
N HIS A 48 -9.53 -30.72 2.10
CA HIS A 48 -8.91 -29.40 2.12
C HIS A 48 -7.45 -29.58 2.50
N VAL A 49 -6.58 -29.59 1.49
CA VAL A 49 -5.14 -29.50 1.65
C VAL A 49 -4.88 -28.10 2.22
N ASP A 50 -4.50 -28.01 3.48
CA ASP A 50 -4.05 -26.75 4.09
C ASP A 50 -2.64 -26.44 3.56
N LEU A 51 -2.59 -25.79 2.39
CA LEU A 51 -1.33 -25.40 1.74
C LEU A 51 -0.41 -24.63 2.67
N GLY A 52 -0.96 -23.88 3.61
CA GLY A 52 -0.16 -23.12 4.57
C GLY A 52 0.61 -23.99 5.57
N LYS A 53 0.17 -25.24 5.79
CA LYS A 53 0.90 -26.20 6.65
C LYS A 53 1.77 -27.16 5.85
N GLU A 54 1.47 -27.36 4.57
CA GLU A 54 2.19 -28.33 3.73
C GLU A 54 3.35 -27.74 2.95
N LEU A 55 3.29 -26.43 2.60
CA LEU A 55 4.33 -25.80 1.82
C LEU A 55 5.64 -25.70 2.61
N PRO A 56 6.78 -26.12 2.02
CA PRO A 56 8.06 -25.95 2.66
C PRO A 56 8.51 -24.47 2.61
N LEU A 57 9.24 -24.00 3.62
CA LEU A 57 9.81 -22.65 3.66
C LEU A 57 10.69 -22.34 2.43
N LEU A 58 11.30 -23.35 1.81
CA LEU A 58 12.08 -23.23 0.58
C LEU A 58 11.25 -22.69 -0.62
N ALA A 59 9.92 -22.86 -0.60
CA ALA A 59 9.04 -22.30 -1.62
C ALA A 59 9.06 -20.77 -1.64
N CYS A 60 9.50 -20.11 -0.56
CA CYS A 60 9.65 -18.64 -0.50
C CYS A 60 10.97 -18.13 -1.10
N ILE A 61 11.93 -19.01 -1.46
CA ILE A 61 13.20 -18.58 -2.05
C ILE A 61 13.02 -17.76 -3.34
N PRO A 62 12.17 -18.14 -4.30
CA PRO A 62 11.92 -17.33 -5.48
C PRO A 62 11.45 -15.90 -5.17
N PHE A 63 10.60 -15.74 -4.15
CA PHE A 63 10.16 -14.42 -3.69
C PHE A 63 11.31 -13.60 -3.11
N ALA A 64 12.10 -14.17 -2.21
CA ALA A 64 13.26 -13.50 -1.65
C ALA A 64 14.26 -13.10 -2.75
N CYS A 65 14.54 -13.99 -3.69
CA CYS A 65 15.43 -13.71 -4.83
C CYS A 65 14.86 -12.65 -5.79
N MET A 66 13.54 -12.63 -6.00
CA MET A 66 12.86 -11.59 -6.79
C MET A 66 13.07 -10.21 -6.13
N LEU A 67 12.80 -10.10 -4.82
CA LEU A 67 13.01 -8.86 -4.08
C LEU A 67 14.48 -8.42 -4.06
N LEU A 68 15.41 -9.35 -3.84
CA LEU A 68 16.85 -9.07 -3.90
C LEU A 68 17.28 -8.64 -5.32
N SER A 69 16.68 -9.22 -6.36
CA SER A 69 16.95 -8.80 -7.75
C SER A 69 16.52 -7.34 -7.99
N ILE A 70 15.34 -6.95 -7.52
CA ILE A 70 14.84 -5.57 -7.61
C ILE A 70 15.74 -4.62 -6.82
N ALA A 71 16.18 -5.02 -5.62
CA ALA A 71 16.98 -4.18 -4.74
C ALA A 71 18.42 -3.97 -5.25
N PHE A 72 19.07 -5.01 -5.76
CA PHE A 72 20.51 -4.99 -6.02
C PHE A 72 20.87 -4.87 -7.51
N LEU A 73 20.13 -5.49 -8.45
CA LEU A 73 20.51 -5.48 -9.86
C LEU A 73 20.53 -4.09 -10.47
N PRO A 74 19.59 -3.16 -10.19
CA PRO A 74 19.69 -1.79 -10.65
C PRO A 74 20.97 -1.07 -10.21
N LEU A 75 21.51 -1.43 -9.04
CA LEU A 75 22.69 -0.81 -8.44
C LEU A 75 23.99 -1.41 -8.97
N ILE A 76 24.03 -2.74 -9.18
CA ILE A 76 25.25 -3.48 -9.51
C ILE A 76 25.39 -3.65 -11.04
N ALA A 77 24.30 -3.87 -11.73
CA ALA A 77 24.23 -4.22 -13.14
C ALA A 77 23.09 -3.47 -13.86
N GLY A 78 23.03 -2.14 -13.72
CA GLY A 78 21.95 -1.30 -14.21
C GLY A 78 21.59 -1.53 -15.68
N ASN A 79 22.58 -1.68 -16.56
CA ASN A 79 22.36 -1.96 -17.99
C ASN A 79 21.65 -3.31 -18.21
N ILE A 80 22.01 -4.35 -17.46
CA ILE A 80 21.34 -5.66 -17.54
C ILE A 80 19.93 -5.53 -17.02
N TRP A 81 19.73 -4.82 -15.92
CA TRP A 81 18.40 -4.59 -15.34
C TRP A 81 17.48 -3.90 -16.35
N HIS A 82 17.86 -2.74 -16.88
CA HIS A 82 17.02 -1.97 -17.80
C HIS A 82 16.58 -2.73 -19.05
N HIS A 83 17.39 -3.66 -19.55
CA HIS A 83 17.04 -4.44 -20.74
C HIS A 83 16.36 -5.78 -20.42
N HIS A 84 16.45 -6.27 -19.17
CA HIS A 84 16.05 -7.65 -18.86
C HIS A 84 15.18 -7.80 -17.60
N PHE A 85 14.72 -6.71 -16.96
CA PHE A 85 13.90 -6.80 -15.76
C PHE A 85 12.67 -7.70 -15.94
N GLY A 86 11.98 -7.63 -17.08
CA GLY A 86 10.83 -8.49 -17.37
C GLY A 86 11.20 -9.98 -17.49
N LYS A 87 12.40 -10.31 -18.06
CA LYS A 87 12.88 -11.70 -18.14
C LYS A 87 13.28 -12.23 -16.76
N ILE A 88 13.88 -11.40 -15.92
CA ILE A 88 14.26 -11.74 -14.54
C ILE A 88 13.00 -12.00 -13.71
N SER A 89 12.00 -11.12 -13.83
CA SER A 89 10.71 -11.28 -13.17
C SER A 89 10.03 -12.59 -13.60
N PHE A 90 9.97 -12.85 -14.92
CA PHE A 90 9.41 -14.10 -15.45
C PHE A 90 10.18 -15.34 -14.98
N PHE A 91 11.50 -15.28 -14.91
CA PHE A 91 12.33 -16.40 -14.44
C PHE A 91 11.99 -16.77 -13.00
N TRP A 92 11.89 -15.79 -12.08
CA TRP A 92 11.52 -16.06 -10.69
C TRP A 92 10.07 -16.51 -10.55
N ALA A 93 9.12 -15.92 -11.30
CA ALA A 93 7.74 -16.39 -11.34
C ALA A 93 7.65 -17.85 -11.80
N ALA A 94 8.33 -18.21 -12.89
CA ALA A 94 8.33 -19.55 -13.43
C ALA A 94 9.03 -20.56 -12.49
N SER A 95 10.10 -20.15 -11.81
CA SER A 95 10.83 -21.00 -10.84
C SER A 95 9.97 -21.42 -9.65
N PHE A 96 8.97 -20.63 -9.27
CA PHE A 96 7.96 -21.03 -8.30
C PHE A 96 6.75 -21.71 -8.95
N ALA A 97 6.14 -21.10 -9.97
CA ALA A 97 4.87 -21.57 -10.53
C ALA A 97 4.95 -22.97 -11.14
N ILE A 98 6.06 -23.30 -11.84
CA ILE A 98 6.18 -24.62 -12.49
C ILE A 98 6.23 -25.76 -11.46
N PRO A 99 7.10 -25.76 -10.45
CA PRO A 99 7.06 -26.80 -9.41
C PRO A 99 5.74 -26.82 -8.63
N PHE A 100 5.15 -25.66 -8.34
CA PHE A 100 3.89 -25.56 -7.62
C PHE A 100 2.74 -26.18 -8.38
N ILE A 101 2.62 -25.91 -9.69
CA ILE A 101 1.60 -26.54 -10.56
C ILE A 101 1.86 -28.06 -10.69
N TYR A 102 3.13 -28.46 -10.80
CA TYR A 102 3.46 -29.89 -10.94
C TYR A 102 3.04 -30.70 -9.71
N VAL A 103 3.26 -30.19 -8.50
CA VAL A 103 2.93 -30.85 -7.24
C VAL A 103 1.45 -30.76 -6.90
N TYR A 104 0.87 -29.55 -6.92
CA TYR A 104 -0.49 -29.27 -6.40
C TYR A 104 -1.56 -29.15 -7.49
N LYS A 105 -1.19 -29.25 -8.79
CA LYS A 105 -2.09 -29.32 -9.95
C LYS A 105 -3.18 -28.23 -9.96
N GLY A 106 -4.46 -28.65 -9.89
CA GLY A 106 -5.61 -27.74 -9.95
C GLY A 106 -5.65 -26.72 -8.82
N ILE A 107 -5.21 -27.08 -7.62
CA ILE A 107 -5.15 -26.18 -6.47
C ILE A 107 -4.14 -25.06 -6.75
N ALA A 108 -2.95 -25.39 -7.26
CA ALA A 108 -1.94 -24.42 -7.62
C ALA A 108 -2.39 -23.45 -8.72
N ILE A 109 -3.10 -23.95 -9.73
CA ILE A 109 -3.67 -23.12 -10.80
C ILE A 109 -4.71 -22.17 -10.23
N HIS A 110 -5.57 -22.64 -9.32
CA HIS A 110 -6.58 -21.82 -8.66
C HIS A 110 -5.94 -20.69 -7.86
N GLU A 111 -4.91 -20.96 -7.02
CA GLU A 111 -4.21 -19.95 -6.23
C GLU A 111 -3.51 -18.90 -7.12
N ILE A 112 -2.85 -19.34 -8.20
CA ILE A 112 -2.21 -18.43 -9.16
C ILE A 112 -3.25 -17.55 -9.86
N LEU A 113 -4.36 -18.13 -10.33
CA LEU A 113 -5.44 -17.37 -10.95
C LEU A 113 -6.10 -16.42 -9.98
N HIS A 114 -6.29 -16.84 -8.73
CA HIS A 114 -6.86 -15.98 -7.68
C HIS A 114 -6.00 -14.73 -7.51
N ILE A 115 -4.70 -14.87 -7.25
CA ILE A 115 -3.83 -13.71 -7.04
C ILE A 115 -3.71 -12.81 -8.28
N ILE A 116 -3.75 -13.40 -9.48
CA ILE A 116 -3.74 -12.62 -10.73
C ILE A 116 -5.04 -11.82 -10.89
N LEU A 117 -6.20 -12.45 -10.71
CA LEU A 117 -7.49 -11.81 -10.99
C LEU A 117 -8.00 -10.94 -9.83
N ALA A 118 -7.73 -11.31 -8.59
CA ALA A 118 -8.21 -10.57 -7.42
C ALA A 118 -7.27 -9.45 -6.97
N ASP A 119 -5.96 -9.63 -7.12
CA ASP A 119 -4.96 -8.68 -6.61
C ASP A 119 -4.20 -7.96 -7.74
N TYR A 120 -3.49 -8.70 -8.60
CA TYR A 120 -2.59 -8.10 -9.60
C TYR A 120 -3.31 -7.27 -10.65
N VAL A 121 -4.36 -7.80 -11.29
CA VAL A 121 -5.07 -7.11 -12.38
C VAL A 121 -5.72 -5.80 -11.90
N PRO A 122 -6.50 -5.80 -10.78
CA PRO A 122 -7.04 -4.55 -10.23
C PRO A 122 -5.96 -3.53 -9.86
N PHE A 123 -4.86 -4.01 -9.29
CA PHE A 123 -3.74 -3.18 -8.89
C PHE A 123 -3.12 -2.46 -10.10
N ILE A 124 -2.81 -3.19 -11.17
CA ILE A 124 -2.23 -2.60 -12.38
C ILE A 124 -3.21 -1.69 -13.11
N ILE A 125 -4.50 -2.03 -13.16
CA ILE A 125 -5.53 -1.17 -13.76
C ILE A 125 -5.58 0.18 -13.03
N LEU A 126 -5.59 0.18 -11.69
CA LEU A 126 -5.59 1.43 -10.93
C LEU A 126 -4.34 2.26 -11.19
N LEU A 127 -3.16 1.66 -11.08
CA LEU A 127 -1.90 2.37 -11.30
C LEU A 127 -1.82 2.93 -12.71
N TRP A 128 -2.23 2.15 -13.71
CA TRP A 128 -2.28 2.59 -15.11
C TRP A 128 -3.24 3.76 -15.30
N ALA A 129 -4.45 3.71 -14.73
CA ALA A 129 -5.42 4.78 -14.83
C ALA A 129 -4.91 6.07 -14.18
N LEU A 130 -4.43 6.00 -12.93
CA LEU A 130 -3.86 7.15 -12.23
C LEU A 130 -2.66 7.74 -12.97
N PHE A 131 -1.73 6.90 -13.44
CA PHE A 131 -0.55 7.31 -14.19
C PHE A 131 -0.93 8.01 -15.50
N THR A 132 -1.85 7.43 -16.26
CA THR A 132 -2.32 7.95 -17.55
C THR A 132 -3.03 9.29 -17.39
N ILE A 133 -3.93 9.41 -16.41
CA ILE A 133 -4.71 10.63 -16.14
C ILE A 133 -3.78 11.73 -15.62
N SER A 134 -2.91 11.43 -14.67
CA SER A 134 -1.95 12.38 -14.11
C SER A 134 -0.96 12.90 -15.15
N GLY A 135 -0.53 12.04 -16.08
CA GLY A 135 0.33 12.41 -17.20
C GLY A 135 -0.32 13.39 -18.19
N GLY A 136 -1.65 13.54 -18.14
CA GLY A 136 -2.39 14.53 -18.91
C GLY A 136 -2.57 15.90 -18.23
N ILE A 137 -1.96 16.12 -17.06
CA ILE A 137 -2.02 17.38 -16.30
C ILE A 137 -0.65 18.03 -16.32
N LEU A 138 -0.56 19.30 -16.68
CA LEU A 138 0.70 20.04 -16.75
C LEU A 138 0.59 21.41 -16.09
N LEU A 139 1.52 21.75 -15.21
CA LEU A 139 1.64 23.07 -14.60
C LEU A 139 2.62 23.94 -15.42
N LYS A 140 2.08 24.94 -16.12
CA LYS A 140 2.83 25.96 -16.88
C LYS A 140 2.92 27.28 -16.12
N GLY A 141 3.93 28.07 -16.46
CA GLY A 141 4.11 29.42 -15.91
C GLY A 141 5.46 29.59 -15.22
N THR A 142 5.76 30.83 -14.85
CA THR A 142 7.03 31.18 -14.19
C THR A 142 6.88 31.12 -12.69
N LEU A 143 7.48 30.09 -12.07
CA LEU A 143 7.62 29.97 -10.62
C LEU A 143 8.99 30.51 -10.20
N ARG A 144 9.02 31.38 -9.21
CA ARG A 144 10.26 31.85 -8.61
C ARG A 144 10.62 30.95 -7.42
N GLY A 145 11.72 30.23 -7.48
CA GLY A 145 12.20 29.29 -6.46
C GLY A 145 12.66 29.98 -5.19
N THR A 146 11.74 30.64 -4.49
CA THR A 146 11.98 31.15 -3.13
C THR A 146 11.61 30.10 -2.09
N PRO A 147 12.14 30.15 -0.86
CA PRO A 147 11.82 29.16 0.17
C PRO A 147 10.32 28.97 0.43
N ILE A 148 9.55 30.06 0.41
CA ILE A 148 8.09 30.00 0.58
C ILE A 148 7.42 29.28 -0.59
N VAL A 149 7.79 29.63 -1.82
CA VAL A 149 7.22 29.00 -3.03
C VAL A 149 7.59 27.52 -3.09
N ASN A 150 8.83 27.18 -2.81
CA ASN A 150 9.32 25.80 -2.78
C ASN A 150 8.58 24.97 -1.74
N THR A 151 8.42 25.48 -0.53
CA THR A 151 7.65 24.84 0.53
C THR A 151 6.19 24.66 0.13
N GLY A 152 5.59 25.66 -0.53
CA GLY A 152 4.24 25.60 -1.07
C GLY A 152 4.09 24.51 -2.12
N ILE A 153 5.04 24.36 -3.05
CA ILE A 153 5.03 23.30 -4.08
C ILE A 153 5.09 21.92 -3.42
N ILE A 154 6.00 21.72 -2.46
CA ILE A 154 6.11 20.45 -1.73
C ILE A 154 4.82 20.16 -0.95
N LEU A 155 4.26 21.14 -0.24
CA LEU A 155 3.03 20.98 0.52
C LEU A 155 1.85 20.59 -0.38
N VAL A 156 1.67 21.29 -1.52
CA VAL A 156 0.62 20.97 -2.50
C VAL A 156 0.84 19.56 -3.08
N GLY A 157 2.09 19.22 -3.45
CA GLY A 157 2.43 17.89 -3.94
C GLY A 157 2.14 16.80 -2.90
N THR A 158 2.45 17.04 -1.63
CA THR A 158 2.16 16.11 -0.51
C THR A 158 0.66 15.87 -0.34
N ILE A 159 -0.17 16.91 -0.46
CA ILE A 159 -1.63 16.78 -0.40
C ILE A 159 -2.16 16.02 -1.62
N LEU A 160 -1.69 16.36 -2.82
CA LEU A 160 -2.12 15.73 -4.06
C LEU A 160 -1.74 14.25 -4.12
N ALA A 161 -0.62 13.86 -3.50
CA ALA A 161 -0.16 12.47 -3.51
C ALA A 161 -1.19 11.48 -2.97
N SER A 162 -1.95 11.84 -1.95
CA SER A 162 -3.02 10.98 -1.41
C SER A 162 -4.21 10.78 -2.37
N TRP A 163 -4.39 11.64 -3.38
CA TRP A 163 -5.57 11.61 -4.25
C TRP A 163 -5.29 11.13 -5.67
N MET A 164 -4.08 11.40 -6.18
CA MET A 164 -3.69 11.03 -7.55
C MET A 164 -2.51 10.07 -7.60
N GLY A 165 -2.14 9.52 -6.46
CA GLY A 165 -0.98 8.64 -6.28
C GLY A 165 0.33 9.40 -6.16
N THR A 166 1.26 8.84 -5.40
CA THR A 166 2.62 9.38 -5.21
C THR A 166 3.34 9.58 -6.53
N THR A 167 3.24 8.62 -7.46
CA THR A 167 3.83 8.73 -8.81
C THR A 167 3.21 9.88 -9.61
N GLY A 168 1.88 10.01 -9.62
CA GLY A 168 1.17 11.06 -10.33
C GLY A 168 1.50 12.46 -9.81
N ALA A 169 1.48 12.65 -8.50
CA ALA A 169 1.84 13.91 -7.85
C ALA A 169 3.31 14.27 -8.08
N ALA A 170 4.21 13.28 -8.01
CA ALA A 170 5.62 13.48 -8.27
C ALA A 170 5.87 13.91 -9.72
N MET A 171 5.25 13.26 -10.72
CA MET A 171 5.37 13.66 -12.12
C MET A 171 4.87 15.07 -12.39
N LEU A 172 3.72 15.43 -11.82
CA LEU A 172 3.13 16.76 -12.00
C LEU A 172 4.02 17.86 -11.43
N MET A 173 4.65 17.64 -10.26
CA MET A 173 5.28 18.69 -9.48
C MET A 173 6.79 18.77 -9.63
N ILE A 174 7.50 17.68 -9.97
CA ILE A 174 8.98 17.66 -9.97
C ILE A 174 9.57 18.60 -11.02
N ARG A 175 9.04 18.61 -12.25
CA ARG A 175 9.58 19.46 -13.33
C ARG A 175 9.36 20.96 -13.06
N PRO A 176 8.15 21.44 -12.69
CA PRO A 176 7.96 22.82 -12.25
C PRO A 176 8.87 23.22 -11.07
N PHE A 177 9.05 22.29 -10.11
CA PHE A 177 9.93 22.50 -8.97
C PHE A 177 11.39 22.68 -9.37
N LEU A 178 11.91 21.84 -10.26
CA LEU A 178 13.28 21.95 -10.78
C LEU A 178 13.48 23.20 -11.62
N ARG A 179 12.52 23.55 -12.51
CA ARG A 179 12.58 24.78 -13.32
C ARG A 179 12.59 26.03 -12.46
N ALA A 180 11.73 26.10 -11.43
CA ALA A 180 11.69 27.22 -10.49
C ALA A 180 13.04 27.45 -9.79
N ASN A 181 13.80 26.38 -9.60
CA ASN A 181 15.06 26.35 -8.88
C ASN A 181 16.30 26.18 -9.79
N ALA A 182 16.19 26.43 -11.10
CA ALA A 182 17.30 26.29 -12.03
C ALA A 182 18.52 27.14 -11.64
N HIS A 183 18.28 28.33 -11.08
CA HIS A 183 19.30 29.28 -10.61
C HIS A 183 20.00 28.89 -9.31
N ARG A 184 19.46 27.90 -8.56
CA ARG A 184 19.99 27.46 -7.25
C ARG A 184 21.20 26.54 -7.45
N LYS A 185 22.22 26.70 -6.58
CA LYS A 185 23.42 25.83 -6.59
C LYS A 185 23.20 24.54 -5.81
N ASN A 186 22.63 24.62 -4.62
CA ASN A 186 22.38 23.48 -3.77
C ASN A 186 20.94 22.98 -3.95
N LYS A 187 20.71 22.09 -4.92
CA LYS A 187 19.38 21.53 -5.24
C LYS A 187 19.14 20.13 -4.68
N THR A 188 20.21 19.41 -4.34
CA THR A 188 20.15 18.00 -3.94
C THR A 188 19.22 17.77 -2.76
N PHE A 189 19.36 18.52 -1.66
CA PHE A 189 18.48 18.37 -0.49
C PHE A 189 17.02 18.68 -0.82
N MET A 190 16.78 19.62 -1.75
CA MET A 190 15.42 20.00 -2.16
C MET A 190 14.70 18.82 -2.82
N VAL A 191 15.39 18.11 -3.72
CA VAL A 191 14.86 16.91 -4.38
C VAL A 191 14.69 15.75 -3.39
N VAL A 192 15.61 15.60 -2.44
CA VAL A 192 15.51 14.59 -1.38
C VAL A 192 14.26 14.80 -0.52
N PHE A 193 13.99 16.02 -0.06
CA PHE A 193 12.77 16.32 0.70
C PHE A 193 11.50 16.19 -0.16
N PHE A 194 11.58 16.48 -1.46
CA PHE A 194 10.49 16.20 -2.38
C PHE A 194 10.19 14.69 -2.44
N ILE A 195 11.22 13.83 -2.50
CA ILE A 195 11.06 12.37 -2.43
C ILE A 195 10.41 11.97 -1.09
N PHE A 196 10.90 12.49 0.03
CA PHE A 196 10.35 12.16 1.35
C PHE A 196 8.85 12.46 1.44
N LEU A 197 8.45 13.65 1.03
CA LEU A 197 7.10 14.17 1.25
C LEU A 197 6.15 13.82 0.12
N VAL A 198 6.49 14.16 -1.12
CA VAL A 198 5.56 14.00 -2.26
C VAL A 198 5.52 12.57 -2.77
N ALA A 199 6.69 11.93 -2.88
CA ALA A 199 6.78 10.60 -3.45
C ALA A 199 6.50 9.46 -2.44
N ASN A 200 6.32 9.75 -1.15
CA ASN A 200 6.07 8.75 -0.11
C ASN A 200 5.05 9.21 0.93
N ILE A 201 5.45 10.00 1.93
CA ILE A 201 4.62 10.30 3.11
C ILE A 201 3.27 10.89 2.72
N GLY A 202 3.23 11.74 1.68
CA GLY A 202 2.01 12.33 1.15
C GLY A 202 0.99 11.31 0.63
N GLY A 203 1.40 10.11 0.24
CA GLY A 203 0.52 9.05 -0.25
C GLY A 203 -0.26 8.30 0.83
N SER A 204 -0.09 8.61 2.10
CA SER A 204 -0.56 7.75 3.20
C SER A 204 -2.04 7.85 3.56
N LEU A 205 -2.82 8.82 3.05
CA LEU A 205 -4.19 9.07 3.54
C LEU A 205 -5.30 8.35 2.80
N THR A 206 -5.05 7.80 1.63
CA THR A 206 -6.07 7.04 0.90
C THR A 206 -5.45 5.82 0.21
N PRO A 207 -6.24 4.81 -0.12
CA PRO A 207 -5.77 3.68 -0.94
C PRO A 207 -5.25 4.08 -2.32
N LEU A 208 -5.64 5.25 -2.84
CA LEU A 208 -5.16 5.77 -4.12
C LEU A 208 -3.76 6.40 -4.03
N GLY A 209 -3.33 6.74 -2.81
CA GLY A 209 -2.09 7.49 -2.59
C GLY A 209 -0.84 6.66 -2.79
N ASP A 210 -0.81 5.47 -2.22
CA ASP A 210 0.39 4.62 -2.28
C ASP A 210 0.02 3.13 -2.43
N PRO A 211 0.77 2.35 -3.23
CA PRO A 211 0.52 0.94 -3.51
C PRO A 211 0.18 0.06 -2.29
N PRO A 212 0.89 0.14 -1.15
CA PRO A 212 0.56 -0.66 0.02
C PRO A 212 -0.88 -0.52 0.49
N LEU A 213 -1.38 0.71 0.52
CA LEU A 213 -2.71 1.00 1.04
C LEU A 213 -3.81 0.52 0.08
N PHE A 214 -3.55 0.55 -1.23
CA PHE A 214 -4.47 -0.03 -2.19
C PHE A 214 -4.52 -1.56 -2.09
N LEU A 215 -3.38 -2.21 -1.87
CA LEU A 215 -3.35 -3.65 -1.61
C LEU A 215 -4.12 -4.00 -0.33
N GLY A 216 -3.99 -3.21 0.73
CA GLY A 216 -4.83 -3.35 1.92
C GLY A 216 -6.32 -3.21 1.61
N PHE A 217 -6.69 -2.26 0.75
CA PHE A 217 -8.06 -2.07 0.29
C PHE A 217 -8.58 -3.29 -0.49
N LEU A 218 -7.78 -3.88 -1.37
CA LEU A 218 -8.13 -5.13 -2.08
C LEU A 218 -8.31 -6.31 -1.12
N GLN A 219 -7.57 -6.33 0.01
CA GLN A 219 -7.72 -7.34 1.06
C GLN A 219 -8.87 -7.02 2.04
N GLY A 220 -9.69 -6.01 1.80
CA GLY A 220 -10.88 -5.70 2.58
C GLY A 220 -10.72 -4.57 3.62
N VAL A 221 -9.59 -3.88 3.67
CA VAL A 221 -9.45 -2.66 4.50
C VAL A 221 -10.34 -1.56 3.91
N SER A 222 -11.19 -0.94 4.72
CA SER A 222 -12.10 0.08 4.21
C SER A 222 -11.35 1.34 3.73
N PHE A 223 -11.89 1.99 2.68
CA PHE A 223 -11.26 3.15 2.04
C PHE A 223 -10.90 4.26 3.04
N PHE A 224 -11.81 4.60 3.93
CA PHE A 224 -11.60 5.68 4.90
C PHE A 224 -10.83 5.24 6.15
N TRP A 225 -10.54 3.94 6.31
CA TRP A 225 -9.76 3.47 7.44
C TRP A 225 -8.38 4.11 7.51
N THR A 226 -7.77 4.38 6.36
CA THR A 226 -6.47 5.03 6.25
C THR A 226 -6.43 6.42 6.87
N LEU A 227 -7.57 7.08 7.08
CA LEU A 227 -7.62 8.35 7.83
C LEU A 227 -7.19 8.20 9.30
N ASN A 228 -7.19 6.98 9.85
CA ASN A 228 -6.65 6.73 11.20
C ASN A 228 -5.14 7.00 11.30
N ILE A 229 -4.43 7.04 10.18
CA ILE A 229 -3.00 7.41 10.15
C ILE A 229 -2.75 8.90 9.84
N LEU A 230 -3.81 9.72 9.76
CA LEU A 230 -3.71 11.16 9.49
C LEU A 230 -2.77 11.88 10.49
N ASN A 231 -2.92 11.59 11.79
CA ASN A 231 -2.08 12.22 12.81
C ASN A 231 -0.60 11.86 12.66
N HIS A 232 -0.28 10.61 12.29
CA HIS A 232 1.07 10.14 12.00
C HIS A 232 1.66 10.90 10.80
N MET A 233 0.87 11.00 9.72
CA MET A 233 1.28 11.71 8.50
C MET A 233 1.47 13.20 8.76
N LEU A 234 0.54 13.86 9.44
CA LEU A 234 0.64 15.28 9.78
C LEU A 234 1.86 15.57 10.64
N PHE A 235 2.12 14.73 11.65
CA PHE A 235 3.29 14.88 12.52
C PHE A 235 4.60 14.82 11.72
N VAL A 236 4.80 13.75 10.93
CA VAL A 236 6.04 13.58 10.15
C VAL A 236 6.16 14.64 9.06
N SER A 237 5.08 14.92 8.32
CA SER A 237 5.09 15.93 7.26
C SER A 237 5.39 17.31 7.80
N THR A 238 4.78 17.71 8.90
CA THR A 238 5.02 19.02 9.52
C THR A 238 6.48 19.15 9.99
N PHE A 239 7.01 18.11 10.63
CA PHE A 239 8.40 18.07 11.07
C PHE A 239 9.36 18.25 9.88
N LEU A 240 9.16 17.52 8.81
CA LEU A 240 10.00 17.59 7.62
C LEU A 240 9.84 18.91 6.86
N ILE A 241 8.63 19.46 6.74
CA ILE A 241 8.37 20.74 6.08
C ILE A 241 9.06 21.89 6.83
N ILE A 242 9.03 21.88 8.16
CA ILE A 242 9.73 22.89 8.97
C ILE A 242 11.24 22.81 8.72
N ILE A 243 11.83 21.63 8.79
CA ILE A 243 13.25 21.43 8.53
C ILE A 243 13.61 21.86 7.10
N TYR A 244 12.80 21.46 6.12
CA TYR A 244 12.97 21.83 4.72
C TYR A 244 13.00 23.35 4.56
N PHE A 245 12.00 24.06 5.10
CA PHE A 245 11.90 25.52 5.03
C PHE A 245 13.10 26.21 5.65
N LEU A 246 13.57 25.72 6.81
CA LEU A 246 14.75 26.29 7.49
C LEU A 246 16.03 26.07 6.66
N LEU A 247 16.23 24.88 6.12
CA LEU A 247 17.37 24.55 5.27
C LEU A 247 17.35 25.36 3.96
N ASP A 248 16.19 25.41 3.28
CA ASP A 248 16.07 26.18 2.04
C ASP A 248 16.29 27.68 2.28
N SER A 249 15.75 28.23 3.37
CA SER A 249 15.98 29.64 3.77
C SER A 249 17.43 29.92 4.06
N TYR A 250 18.12 28.97 4.74
CA TYR A 250 19.56 29.12 5.03
C TYR A 250 20.39 29.13 3.75
N TYR A 251 20.19 28.13 2.85
CA TYR A 251 20.95 28.07 1.60
C TYR A 251 20.59 29.19 0.64
N TYR A 252 19.32 29.61 0.58
CA TYR A 252 18.88 30.77 -0.22
C TYR A 252 19.65 32.05 0.14
N LYS A 253 19.77 32.36 1.43
CA LYS A 253 20.53 33.48 1.93
C LYS A 253 22.02 33.33 1.68
N LYS A 254 22.59 32.14 1.94
CA LYS A 254 24.02 31.84 1.77
C LYS A 254 24.47 31.96 0.32
N GLU A 255 23.66 31.49 -0.61
CA GLU A 255 23.92 31.55 -2.04
C GLU A 255 23.69 32.94 -2.65
N LYS A 256 23.06 33.85 -1.92
CA LYS A 256 22.53 35.11 -2.44
C LYS A 256 21.68 34.86 -3.70
N ALA A 257 20.89 33.79 -3.65
CA ALA A 257 20.10 33.32 -4.77
C ALA A 257 18.99 34.33 -5.09
N VAL A 258 19.17 35.07 -6.15
CA VAL A 258 18.13 35.97 -6.69
C VAL A 258 17.56 35.25 -7.92
N PRO A 259 16.25 34.97 -7.95
CA PRO A 259 15.65 34.40 -9.17
C PRO A 259 15.92 35.36 -10.34
N PRO A 260 16.28 34.85 -11.53
CA PRO A 260 16.44 35.67 -12.70
C PRO A 260 15.20 36.54 -12.95
N ASP A 261 15.41 37.78 -13.33
CA ASP A 261 14.30 38.67 -13.74
C ASP A 261 14.16 38.56 -15.26
N ASP A 262 13.69 37.37 -15.74
CA ASP A 262 13.65 37.00 -17.15
C ASP A 262 12.51 37.69 -17.94
N GLY A 263 12.17 38.91 -17.59
CA GLY A 263 11.34 39.85 -18.37
C GLY A 263 9.84 39.49 -18.45
N GLU A 264 9.42 38.42 -19.00
CA GLU A 264 8.03 38.05 -19.13
C GLU A 264 7.58 37.02 -18.08
N LYS A 265 6.87 37.51 -17.06
CA LYS A 265 6.19 36.65 -16.09
C LYS A 265 4.99 35.98 -16.74
N GLN A 266 5.11 34.71 -17.06
CA GLN A 266 3.97 33.93 -17.48
C GLN A 266 3.10 33.56 -16.26
N PRO A 267 1.78 33.81 -16.28
CA PRO A 267 0.90 33.45 -15.20
C PRO A 267 0.87 31.92 -15.03
N LEU A 268 0.77 31.47 -13.76
CA LEU A 268 0.58 30.06 -13.46
C LEU A 268 -0.72 29.58 -14.07
N ARG A 269 -0.63 28.53 -14.87
CA ARG A 269 -1.77 27.93 -15.54
C ARG A 269 -1.67 26.41 -15.49
N ILE A 270 -2.73 25.75 -15.05
CA ILE A 270 -2.85 24.29 -15.14
C ILE A 270 -3.49 24.01 -16.51
N VAL A 271 -2.83 23.19 -17.31
CA VAL A 271 -3.32 22.70 -18.60
C VAL A 271 -3.76 21.25 -18.44
N GLY A 272 -4.81 20.84 -19.15
CA GLY A 272 -5.40 19.51 -18.99
C GLY A 272 -6.32 19.37 -17.76
N VAL A 273 -6.92 20.47 -17.31
CA VAL A 273 -7.80 20.54 -16.10
C VAL A 273 -8.93 19.50 -16.12
N TYR A 274 -9.45 19.13 -17.30
CA TYR A 274 -10.48 18.10 -17.43
C TYR A 274 -10.02 16.71 -16.93
N ASN A 275 -8.72 16.44 -16.87
CA ASN A 275 -8.20 15.22 -16.26
C ASN A 275 -8.48 15.12 -14.74
N PHE A 276 -8.73 16.24 -14.05
CA PHE A 276 -9.22 16.19 -12.68
C PHE A 276 -10.65 15.63 -12.58
N ILE A 277 -11.49 15.75 -13.63
CA ILE A 277 -12.79 15.12 -13.68
C ILE A 277 -12.63 13.60 -13.79
N PHE A 278 -11.70 13.12 -14.63
CA PHE A 278 -11.38 11.71 -14.74
C PHE A 278 -10.77 11.17 -13.44
N LEU A 279 -9.90 11.95 -12.78
CA LEU A 279 -9.36 11.60 -11.46
C LEU A 279 -10.48 11.48 -10.41
N GLY A 280 -11.42 12.44 -10.39
CA GLY A 280 -12.62 12.36 -9.54
C GLY A 280 -13.46 11.11 -9.83
N GLY A 281 -13.56 10.72 -11.11
CA GLY A 281 -14.18 9.45 -11.52
C GLY A 281 -13.46 8.22 -10.99
N VAL A 282 -12.12 8.20 -10.99
CA VAL A 282 -11.31 7.13 -10.38
C VAL A 282 -11.62 7.03 -8.89
N VAL A 283 -11.56 8.14 -8.16
CA VAL A 283 -11.92 8.19 -6.73
C VAL A 283 -13.33 7.65 -6.51
N GLY A 284 -14.30 8.10 -7.31
CA GLY A 284 -15.69 7.65 -7.24
C GLY A 284 -15.87 6.15 -7.50
N ALA A 285 -15.16 5.60 -8.50
CA ALA A 285 -15.21 4.17 -8.81
C ALA A 285 -14.62 3.30 -7.69
N VAL A 286 -13.51 3.72 -7.09
CA VAL A 286 -12.90 3.01 -5.96
C VAL A 286 -13.77 3.11 -4.71
N LEU A 287 -14.32 4.29 -4.41
CA LEU A 287 -15.29 4.45 -3.32
C LEU A 287 -16.54 3.58 -3.53
N PHE A 288 -17.08 3.55 -4.75
CA PHE A 288 -18.22 2.71 -5.09
C PHE A 288 -17.93 1.24 -4.79
N SER A 289 -16.77 0.71 -5.19
CA SER A 289 -16.44 -0.70 -4.93
C SER A 289 -16.27 -1.02 -3.44
N GLY A 290 -15.86 -0.05 -2.62
CA GLY A 290 -15.73 -0.23 -1.17
C GLY A 290 -17.04 -0.07 -0.38
N LEU A 291 -18.06 0.55 -0.95
CA LEU A 291 -19.33 0.85 -0.26
C LEU A 291 -20.52 0.04 -0.80
N ALA A 292 -20.49 -0.37 -2.07
CA ALA A 292 -21.55 -1.13 -2.70
C ALA A 292 -21.40 -2.64 -2.39
N ASN A 293 -22.55 -3.33 -2.31
CA ASN A 293 -22.60 -4.78 -2.28
C ASN A 293 -23.68 -5.24 -3.28
N ILE A 294 -23.23 -5.64 -4.48
CA ILE A 294 -24.13 -5.99 -5.60
C ILE A 294 -24.23 -7.52 -5.77
N GLY A 295 -23.38 -8.26 -5.05
CA GLY A 295 -23.24 -9.70 -5.19
C GLY A 295 -21.90 -10.11 -5.80
N GLU A 296 -21.77 -11.40 -6.09
CA GLU A 296 -20.51 -12.00 -6.57
C GLU A 296 -20.65 -12.49 -8.02
N VAL A 297 -19.55 -12.39 -8.75
CA VAL A 297 -19.39 -12.96 -10.09
C VAL A 297 -18.26 -14.00 -10.05
N THR A 298 -18.57 -15.22 -10.47
CA THR A 298 -17.59 -16.29 -10.55
C THR A 298 -16.96 -16.32 -11.95
N THR A 299 -15.64 -16.15 -12.02
CA THR A 299 -14.89 -16.22 -13.27
C THR A 299 -13.73 -17.20 -13.09
N PHE A 300 -13.66 -18.24 -13.93
CA PHE A 300 -12.67 -19.32 -13.83
C PHE A 300 -12.61 -20.00 -12.45
N GLY A 301 -13.75 -20.10 -11.74
CA GLY A 301 -13.82 -20.64 -10.38
C GLY A 301 -13.42 -19.68 -9.28
N ILE A 302 -13.04 -18.44 -9.61
CA ILE A 302 -12.72 -17.38 -8.65
C ILE A 302 -13.97 -16.53 -8.38
N HIS A 303 -14.37 -16.45 -7.13
CA HIS A 303 -15.46 -15.58 -6.67
C HIS A 303 -14.91 -14.17 -6.42
N ARG A 304 -15.50 -13.19 -7.09
CA ARG A 304 -15.11 -11.79 -6.94
C ARG A 304 -16.36 -10.92 -6.91
N ALA A 305 -16.36 -9.91 -6.05
CA ALA A 305 -17.49 -8.99 -5.94
C ALA A 305 -17.78 -8.28 -7.27
N ALA A 306 -19.06 -8.18 -7.65
CA ALA A 306 -19.47 -7.57 -8.92
C ALA A 306 -19.08 -6.09 -9.01
N GLN A 307 -19.11 -5.37 -7.87
CA GLN A 307 -18.69 -3.97 -7.78
C GLN A 307 -17.20 -3.78 -8.11
N ASP A 308 -16.34 -4.77 -7.87
CA ASP A 308 -14.92 -4.71 -8.21
C ASP A 308 -14.69 -4.78 -9.72
N TRP A 309 -15.48 -5.59 -10.42
CA TRP A 309 -15.47 -5.63 -11.89
C TRP A 309 -15.93 -4.30 -12.49
N ILE A 310 -17.00 -3.70 -11.93
CA ILE A 310 -17.50 -2.39 -12.36
C ILE A 310 -16.44 -1.32 -12.13
N ARG A 311 -15.76 -1.32 -10.99
CA ARG A 311 -14.63 -0.43 -10.70
C ARG A 311 -13.56 -0.54 -11.77
N ASP A 312 -13.06 -1.76 -12.02
CA ASP A 312 -11.95 -1.99 -12.93
C ASP A 312 -12.28 -1.56 -14.36
N ILE A 313 -13.49 -1.90 -14.86
CA ILE A 313 -13.98 -1.45 -16.17
C ILE A 313 -14.08 0.07 -16.22
N THR A 314 -14.59 0.69 -15.17
CA THR A 314 -14.68 2.16 -15.08
C THR A 314 -13.31 2.81 -15.12
N LEU A 315 -12.33 2.27 -14.40
CA LEU A 315 -10.95 2.76 -14.39
C LEU A 315 -10.31 2.68 -15.78
N ILE A 316 -10.50 1.55 -16.48
CA ILE A 316 -10.03 1.37 -17.87
C ILE A 316 -10.68 2.42 -18.78
N PHE A 317 -11.99 2.60 -18.68
CA PHE A 317 -12.71 3.60 -19.48
C PHE A 317 -12.19 5.03 -19.23
N LEU A 318 -11.99 5.41 -17.97
CA LEU A 318 -11.50 6.74 -17.61
C LEU A 318 -10.04 6.97 -18.09
N GLY A 319 -9.19 5.95 -18.01
CA GLY A 319 -7.84 6.02 -18.56
C GLY A 319 -7.83 6.19 -20.08
N ILE A 320 -8.65 5.42 -20.80
CA ILE A 320 -8.83 5.55 -22.26
C ILE A 320 -9.42 6.92 -22.62
N ALA A 321 -10.42 7.38 -21.88
CA ALA A 321 -11.00 8.71 -22.08
C ALA A 321 -9.94 9.81 -21.91
N SER A 322 -9.09 9.70 -20.88
CA SER A 322 -7.97 10.63 -20.70
C SER A 322 -7.00 10.60 -21.89
N LEU A 323 -6.71 9.43 -22.46
CA LEU A 323 -5.86 9.33 -23.66
C LEU A 323 -6.49 9.99 -24.88
N TYR A 324 -7.78 9.79 -25.05
CA TYR A 324 -8.53 10.34 -26.20
C TYR A 324 -8.71 11.87 -26.14
N PHE A 325 -9.06 12.39 -24.96
CA PHE A 325 -9.33 13.82 -24.80
C PHE A 325 -8.09 14.67 -24.53
N THR A 326 -6.97 14.08 -24.13
CA THR A 326 -5.74 14.84 -23.87
C THR A 326 -4.88 14.90 -25.13
N PRO A 327 -4.60 16.12 -25.66
CA PRO A 327 -3.71 16.28 -26.80
C PRO A 327 -2.35 15.65 -26.58
N THR A 328 -1.80 15.02 -27.63
CA THR A 328 -0.52 14.34 -27.58
C THR A 328 0.62 15.32 -27.22
N GLU A 329 0.54 16.55 -27.75
CA GLU A 329 1.50 17.62 -27.52
C GLU A 329 1.61 17.96 -26.02
N LEU A 330 0.49 17.90 -25.28
CA LEU A 330 0.48 18.15 -23.84
C LEU A 330 1.24 17.04 -23.09
N ARG A 331 1.12 15.79 -23.53
CA ARG A 331 1.83 14.65 -22.93
C ARG A 331 3.32 14.68 -23.29
N GLU A 332 3.66 15.04 -24.52
CA GLU A 332 5.05 15.25 -24.97
C GLU A 332 5.70 16.38 -24.17
N GLU A 333 5.01 17.49 -23.97
CA GLU A 333 5.50 18.62 -23.18
C GLU A 333 5.66 18.26 -21.70
N ASN A 334 4.85 17.32 -21.19
CA ASN A 334 5.00 16.71 -19.86
C ASN A 334 6.05 15.58 -19.84
N GLU A 335 6.71 15.30 -20.98
CA GLU A 335 7.68 14.20 -21.13
C GLU A 335 7.09 12.85 -20.66
N PHE A 336 5.81 12.60 -20.97
CA PHE A 336 5.13 11.38 -20.61
C PHE A 336 5.73 10.18 -21.34
N SER A 337 6.04 9.12 -20.58
CA SER A 337 6.55 7.87 -21.11
C SER A 337 5.83 6.69 -20.47
N TRP A 338 5.56 5.64 -21.24
CA TRP A 338 4.94 4.40 -20.74
C TRP A 338 5.91 3.52 -19.95
N PHE A 339 7.21 3.79 -20.03
CA PHE A 339 8.23 2.93 -19.42
C PHE A 339 7.99 2.64 -17.95
N PRO A 340 7.70 3.64 -17.07
CA PRO A 340 7.52 3.38 -15.65
C PRO A 340 6.37 2.41 -15.33
N ILE A 341 5.22 2.56 -15.98
CA ILE A 341 4.08 1.68 -15.71
C ILE A 341 4.28 0.28 -16.30
N ILE A 342 4.98 0.16 -17.42
CA ILE A 342 5.34 -1.13 -18.00
C ILE A 342 6.32 -1.87 -17.07
N GLU A 343 7.34 -1.18 -16.56
CA GLU A 343 8.29 -1.75 -15.60
C GLU A 343 7.56 -2.27 -14.37
N VAL A 344 6.69 -1.46 -13.77
CA VAL A 344 5.86 -1.87 -12.63
C VAL A 344 5.02 -3.09 -12.97
N ALA A 345 4.34 -3.13 -14.12
CA ALA A 345 3.53 -4.28 -14.50
C ALA A 345 4.34 -5.58 -14.59
N TYR A 346 5.51 -5.55 -15.22
CA TYR A 346 6.35 -6.74 -15.32
C TYR A 346 6.96 -7.18 -13.98
N LEU A 347 7.32 -6.26 -13.12
CA LEU A 347 7.90 -6.59 -11.82
C LEU A 347 6.84 -7.15 -10.88
N PHE A 348 5.69 -6.52 -10.82
CA PHE A 348 4.64 -6.92 -9.89
C PHE A 348 3.99 -8.25 -10.24
N ILE A 349 3.85 -8.64 -11.52
CA ILE A 349 3.37 -10.00 -11.83
C ILE A 349 4.32 -11.06 -11.24
N GLY A 350 5.63 -10.85 -11.31
CA GLY A 350 6.62 -11.73 -10.69
C GLY A 350 6.52 -11.74 -9.17
N ILE A 351 6.38 -10.57 -8.54
CA ILE A 351 6.20 -10.42 -7.10
C ILE A 351 4.95 -11.18 -6.64
N PHE A 352 3.78 -10.91 -7.25
CA PHE A 352 2.50 -11.52 -6.84
C PHE A 352 2.52 -13.05 -6.96
N ILE A 353 3.08 -13.60 -8.04
CA ILE A 353 3.17 -15.04 -8.22
C ILE A 353 4.14 -15.65 -7.18
N THR A 354 5.33 -15.09 -7.00
CA THR A 354 6.32 -15.64 -6.08
C THR A 354 5.97 -15.45 -4.60
N MET A 355 5.10 -14.50 -4.27
CA MET A 355 4.66 -14.19 -2.92
C MET A 355 3.62 -15.21 -2.38
N ILE A 356 2.93 -15.97 -3.24
CA ILE A 356 1.88 -16.92 -2.86
C ILE A 356 2.29 -17.80 -1.67
N PRO A 357 3.44 -18.53 -1.71
CA PRO A 357 3.82 -19.40 -0.60
C PRO A 357 4.04 -18.64 0.70
N CYS A 358 4.61 -17.43 0.61
CA CYS A 358 4.86 -16.63 1.81
C CYS A 358 3.56 -16.21 2.49
N LEU A 359 2.56 -15.78 1.72
CA LEU A 359 1.25 -15.38 2.27
C LEU A 359 0.52 -16.57 2.90
N LEU A 360 0.50 -17.73 2.23
CA LEU A 360 -0.13 -18.93 2.75
C LEU A 360 0.53 -19.41 4.05
N LEU A 361 1.87 -19.43 4.09
CA LEU A 361 2.63 -19.81 5.30
C LEU A 361 2.42 -18.82 6.46
N LEU A 362 2.32 -17.52 6.18
CA LEU A 362 2.07 -16.51 7.21
C LEU A 362 0.65 -16.61 7.78
N LYS A 363 -0.36 -16.90 6.93
CA LYS A 363 -1.75 -17.12 7.37
C LYS A 363 -1.92 -18.33 8.28
N SER A 364 -1.03 -19.32 8.21
CA SER A 364 -1.06 -20.48 9.10
C SER A 364 -0.68 -20.15 10.56
N GLY A 365 -0.28 -18.90 10.82
CA GLY A 365 -0.06 -18.39 12.16
C GLY A 365 1.09 -19.06 12.92
N PRO A 366 0.99 -19.17 14.27
CA PRO A 366 2.06 -19.73 15.11
C PRO A 366 2.36 -21.21 14.86
N GLU A 367 1.47 -21.93 14.18
CA GLU A 367 1.67 -23.35 13.80
C GLU A 367 2.38 -23.50 12.44
N GLY A 368 2.55 -22.43 11.68
CA GLY A 368 3.18 -22.40 10.37
C GLY A 368 4.69 -22.32 10.40
N ALA A 369 5.33 -22.49 9.23
CA ALA A 369 6.79 -22.43 9.09
C ALA A 369 7.39 -21.04 9.41
N PHE A 370 6.58 -19.98 9.38
CA PHE A 370 6.96 -18.60 9.79
C PHE A 370 6.67 -18.29 11.26
N ALA A 371 6.40 -19.28 12.12
CA ALA A 371 6.19 -19.07 13.55
C ALA A 371 7.32 -18.25 14.22
N PHE A 372 8.55 -18.39 13.76
CA PHE A 372 9.69 -17.60 14.27
C PHE A 372 9.53 -16.10 14.00
N LEU A 373 9.00 -15.69 12.83
CA LEU A 373 8.74 -14.30 12.50
C LEU A 373 7.57 -13.75 13.31
N ILE A 374 6.48 -14.51 13.37
CA ILE A 374 5.28 -14.17 14.15
C ILE A 374 5.63 -13.96 15.62
N ASN A 375 6.45 -14.85 16.19
CA ASN A 375 6.88 -14.75 17.59
C ASN A 375 7.92 -13.64 17.84
N ALA A 376 8.64 -13.20 16.81
CA ALA A 376 9.63 -12.13 16.92
C ALA A 376 9.01 -10.72 16.87
N VAL A 377 7.83 -10.57 16.21
CA VAL A 377 7.19 -9.26 15.97
C VAL A 377 5.82 -9.25 16.66
N GLN A 378 5.77 -8.77 17.90
CA GLN A 378 4.59 -8.87 18.76
C GLN A 378 3.98 -7.51 19.15
N THR A 379 4.76 -6.42 19.13
CA THR A 379 4.27 -5.10 19.53
C THR A 379 4.06 -4.18 18.33
N PRO A 380 3.15 -3.18 18.39
CA PRO A 380 2.96 -2.22 17.30
C PRO A 380 4.26 -1.53 16.88
N ALA A 381 5.10 -1.16 17.85
CA ALA A 381 6.42 -0.58 17.57
C ALA A 381 7.33 -1.52 16.76
N GLN A 382 7.34 -2.81 17.09
CA GLN A 382 8.11 -3.81 16.31
C GLN A 382 7.56 -3.95 14.89
N TYR A 383 6.21 -4.00 14.72
CA TYR A 383 5.59 -4.00 13.40
C TYR A 383 5.99 -2.77 12.58
N PHE A 384 5.96 -1.57 13.18
CA PHE A 384 6.37 -0.34 12.53
C PHE A 384 7.82 -0.39 12.02
N TRP A 385 8.78 -0.77 12.90
CA TRP A 385 10.19 -0.77 12.55
C TRP A 385 10.57 -1.91 11.61
N VAL A 386 10.08 -3.12 11.84
CA VAL A 386 10.44 -4.27 10.99
C VAL A 386 9.83 -4.12 9.60
N THR A 387 8.53 -3.76 9.50
CA THR A 387 7.90 -3.42 8.23
C THR A 387 8.65 -2.29 7.54
N GLY A 388 8.97 -1.23 8.29
CA GLY A 388 9.67 -0.07 7.76
C GLY A 388 11.06 -0.38 7.23
N ILE A 389 11.90 -1.03 8.00
CA ILE A 389 13.26 -1.40 7.57
C ILE A 389 13.22 -2.24 6.29
N LEU A 390 12.33 -3.22 6.23
CA LEU A 390 12.18 -4.05 5.04
C LEU A 390 11.63 -3.23 3.85
N SER A 391 10.65 -2.35 4.06
CA SER A 391 10.12 -1.45 3.04
C SER A 391 11.19 -0.53 2.44
N ALA A 392 12.16 -0.10 3.25
CA ALA A 392 13.26 0.72 2.75
C ALA A 392 14.13 0.03 1.69
N PHE A 393 14.18 -1.30 1.68
CA PHE A 393 15.06 -2.09 0.80
C PHE A 393 14.34 -2.99 -0.19
N LEU A 394 13.08 -3.35 0.05
CA LEU A 394 12.38 -4.40 -0.70
C LEU A 394 11.18 -3.93 -1.53
N ASP A 395 10.86 -2.68 -1.58
CA ASP A 395 9.59 -2.12 -2.04
C ASP A 395 8.49 -2.20 -0.96
N ASN A 396 7.70 -1.15 -0.88
CA ASN A 396 6.71 -0.97 0.19
C ASN A 396 5.47 -1.86 0.04
N ALA A 397 5.05 -2.17 -1.17
CA ALA A 397 3.82 -2.91 -1.43
C ALA A 397 3.89 -4.39 -1.00
N PRO A 398 4.88 -5.19 -1.44
CA PRO A 398 5.00 -6.57 -0.97
C PRO A 398 5.33 -6.64 0.53
N THR A 399 6.07 -5.68 1.05
CA THR A 399 6.38 -5.60 2.49
C THR A 399 5.10 -5.40 3.31
N TYR A 400 4.22 -4.51 2.89
CA TYR A 400 2.91 -4.30 3.51
C TYR A 400 2.11 -5.61 3.58
N LEU A 401 1.93 -6.30 2.44
CA LEU A 401 1.17 -7.56 2.40
C LEU A 401 1.78 -8.64 3.29
N THR A 402 3.11 -8.72 3.35
CA THR A 402 3.80 -9.67 4.23
C THR A 402 3.42 -9.43 5.69
N PHE A 403 3.52 -8.20 6.19
CA PHE A 403 3.21 -7.90 7.59
C PHE A 403 1.71 -7.81 7.88
N PHE A 404 0.90 -7.44 6.92
CA PHE A 404 -0.56 -7.55 7.01
C PHE A 404 -0.99 -9.01 7.26
N ASN A 405 -0.49 -9.94 6.46
CA ASN A 405 -0.78 -11.37 6.65
C ASN A 405 -0.08 -11.95 7.89
N THR A 406 1.07 -11.42 8.31
CA THR A 406 1.67 -11.75 9.62
C THR A 406 0.74 -11.38 10.76
N ALA A 407 0.13 -10.20 10.74
CA ALA A 407 -0.82 -9.77 11.76
C ALA A 407 -2.10 -10.63 11.73
N LEU A 408 -2.64 -10.93 10.54
CA LEU A 408 -3.78 -11.85 10.43
C LEU A 408 -3.47 -13.24 10.98
N GLY A 409 -2.32 -13.80 10.64
CA GLY A 409 -1.88 -15.09 11.16
C GLY A 409 -1.61 -15.08 12.67
N SER A 410 -1.12 -13.95 13.21
CA SER A 410 -0.84 -13.81 14.66
C SER A 410 -2.11 -13.73 15.51
N PHE A 411 -3.10 -12.96 15.06
CA PHE A 411 -4.28 -12.65 15.88
C PHE A 411 -5.51 -13.45 15.50
N TYR A 412 -5.62 -13.89 14.24
CA TYR A 412 -6.85 -14.42 13.67
C TYR A 412 -6.64 -15.72 12.88
N SER A 413 -5.64 -16.53 13.26
CA SER A 413 -5.38 -17.83 12.62
C SER A 413 -6.64 -18.70 12.65
N GLY A 414 -7.00 -19.30 11.51
CA GLY A 414 -8.20 -20.14 11.36
C GLY A 414 -9.52 -19.39 11.16
N ILE A 415 -9.49 -18.05 11.10
CA ILE A 415 -10.66 -17.22 10.79
C ILE A 415 -10.54 -16.76 9.32
N SER A 416 -11.68 -16.72 8.60
CA SER A 416 -11.69 -16.23 7.22
C SER A 416 -11.30 -14.75 7.12
N ASP A 417 -10.62 -14.34 6.04
CA ASP A 417 -10.19 -12.96 5.83
C ASP A 417 -11.36 -11.97 5.90
N THR A 418 -12.55 -12.36 5.44
CA THR A 418 -13.77 -11.55 5.50
C THR A 418 -14.19 -11.20 6.93
N GLN A 419 -13.81 -12.00 7.91
CA GLN A 419 -14.07 -11.76 9.33
C GLN A 419 -12.83 -11.18 10.04
N ALA A 420 -11.63 -11.66 9.71
CA ALA A 420 -10.39 -11.28 10.35
C ALA A 420 -9.99 -9.81 10.05
N VAL A 421 -10.18 -9.35 8.81
CA VAL A 421 -9.79 -7.98 8.42
C VAL A 421 -10.62 -6.90 9.14
N PRO A 422 -11.95 -7.00 9.26
CA PRO A 422 -12.73 -6.08 10.11
C PRO A 422 -12.28 -6.05 11.58
N LEU A 423 -11.91 -7.21 12.15
CA LEU A 423 -11.38 -7.27 13.52
C LEU A 423 -10.00 -6.60 13.62
N LEU A 424 -9.13 -6.80 12.65
CA LEU A 424 -7.83 -6.10 12.60
C LEU A 424 -8.00 -4.58 12.49
N MET A 425 -9.01 -4.11 11.75
CA MET A 425 -9.32 -2.67 11.62
C MET A 425 -9.87 -2.04 12.90
N THR A 426 -10.46 -2.82 13.80
CA THR A 426 -11.14 -2.33 15.01
C THR A 426 -10.39 -2.69 16.29
N GLU A 427 -10.24 -3.96 16.59
CA GLU A 427 -9.64 -4.44 17.85
C GLU A 427 -8.12 -4.27 17.88
N ASN A 428 -7.45 -4.50 16.73
CA ASN A 428 -6.00 -4.41 16.59
C ASN A 428 -5.60 -3.28 15.61
N ALA A 429 -6.39 -2.20 15.58
CA ALA A 429 -6.17 -1.06 14.67
C ALA A 429 -4.76 -0.47 14.75
N VAL A 430 -4.15 -0.43 15.93
CA VAL A 430 -2.79 0.11 16.15
C VAL A 430 -1.74 -0.70 15.40
N TYR A 431 -1.90 -2.02 15.29
CA TYR A 431 -1.00 -2.86 14.50
C TYR A 431 -1.11 -2.56 13.01
N LEU A 432 -2.32 -2.42 12.50
CA LEU A 432 -2.53 -2.06 11.10
C LEU A 432 -2.04 -0.62 10.80
N GLN A 433 -2.18 0.32 11.75
CA GLN A 433 -1.56 1.65 11.64
C GLN A 433 -0.03 1.56 11.58
N ALA A 434 0.58 0.73 12.42
CA ALA A 434 2.02 0.51 12.46
C ALA A 434 2.54 -0.09 11.14
N ILE A 435 1.85 -1.11 10.60
CA ILE A 435 2.18 -1.73 9.31
C ILE A 435 2.04 -0.70 8.18
N SER A 436 0.93 0.03 8.14
CA SER A 436 0.63 1.01 7.08
C SER A 436 1.64 2.16 7.08
N THR A 437 1.93 2.74 8.24
CA THR A 437 2.89 3.83 8.36
C THR A 437 4.32 3.34 8.18
N GLY A 438 4.67 2.17 8.69
CA GLY A 438 5.96 1.53 8.46
C GLY A 438 6.22 1.32 6.97
N ALA A 439 5.29 0.69 6.27
CA ALA A 439 5.43 0.43 4.83
C ALA A 439 5.58 1.73 4.02
N VAL A 440 4.70 2.72 4.23
CA VAL A 440 4.69 3.94 3.43
C VAL A 440 5.83 4.90 3.80
N PHE A 441 6.06 5.16 5.09
CA PHE A 441 7.03 6.18 5.51
C PHE A 441 8.47 5.77 5.24
N PHE A 442 8.82 4.51 5.50
CA PHE A 442 10.16 4.01 5.24
C PHE A 442 10.46 3.76 3.76
N GLY A 443 9.43 3.66 2.90
CA GLY A 443 9.60 3.73 1.46
C GLY A 443 10.43 4.93 1.02
N ALA A 444 10.37 6.04 1.79
CA ALA A 444 11.18 7.24 1.59
C ALA A 444 12.67 7.05 1.93
N CYS A 445 13.07 6.00 2.64
CA CYS A 445 14.45 5.86 3.14
C CYS A 445 15.46 5.47 2.06
N SER A 446 15.03 5.00 0.90
CA SER A 446 15.91 4.65 -0.22
C SER A 446 15.29 4.98 -1.57
N TYR A 447 16.08 4.89 -2.64
CA TYR A 447 15.57 5.06 -4.00
C TYR A 447 14.72 3.89 -4.50
N ILE A 448 14.83 2.72 -3.89
CA ILE A 448 14.14 1.48 -4.29
C ILE A 448 12.95 1.14 -3.38
N GLY A 449 12.79 1.83 -2.26
CA GLY A 449 11.70 1.57 -1.31
C GLY A 449 10.31 1.97 -1.83
N ASN A 450 10.25 2.78 -2.89
CA ASN A 450 9.01 3.09 -3.62
C ASN A 450 9.34 3.52 -5.06
N ALA A 451 8.57 3.08 -6.05
CA ALA A 451 8.79 3.33 -7.47
C ALA A 451 9.00 4.82 -7.84
N PRO A 452 8.23 5.79 -7.35
CA PRO A 452 8.42 7.20 -7.67
C PRO A 452 9.75 7.79 -7.22
N ASN A 453 10.45 7.19 -6.24
CA ASN A 453 11.73 7.70 -5.74
C ASN A 453 12.81 7.67 -6.81
N PHE A 454 12.92 6.52 -7.50
CA PHE A 454 13.89 6.35 -8.57
C PHE A 454 13.57 7.24 -9.77
N MET A 455 12.29 7.37 -10.12
CA MET A 455 11.82 8.25 -11.19
C MET A 455 12.18 9.72 -10.90
N VAL A 456 11.89 10.22 -9.70
CA VAL A 456 12.24 11.60 -9.28
C VAL A 456 13.75 11.82 -9.30
N ARG A 457 14.53 10.84 -8.82
CA ARG A 457 16.00 10.88 -8.87
C ARG A 457 16.49 11.00 -10.32
N SER A 458 15.96 10.19 -11.26
CA SER A 458 16.36 10.19 -12.65
C SER A 458 16.05 11.53 -13.32
N ILE A 459 14.84 12.04 -13.18
CA ILE A 459 14.43 13.36 -13.72
C ILE A 459 15.31 14.48 -13.16
N ALA A 460 15.64 14.43 -11.88
CA ALA A 460 16.50 15.42 -11.26
C ALA A 460 17.95 15.35 -11.80
N ALA A 461 18.49 14.14 -11.99
CA ALA A 461 19.82 13.95 -12.55
C ALA A 461 19.90 14.42 -14.01
N GLU A 462 18.90 14.12 -14.83
CA GLU A 462 18.76 14.63 -16.21
C GLU A 462 18.68 16.16 -16.25
N SER A 463 18.06 16.78 -15.22
CA SER A 463 18.00 18.24 -15.05
C SER A 463 19.27 18.85 -14.44
N GLY A 464 20.37 18.09 -14.36
CA GLY A 464 21.68 18.57 -13.87
C GLY A 464 21.75 18.71 -12.34
N VAL A 465 20.94 18.00 -11.58
CA VAL A 465 21.08 17.91 -10.11
C VAL A 465 22.03 16.78 -9.76
N ASP A 466 23.08 17.07 -9.01
CA ASP A 466 24.00 16.05 -8.50
C ASP A 466 23.34 15.25 -7.37
N MET A 467 22.68 14.15 -7.75
CA MET A 467 21.98 13.30 -6.79
C MET A 467 22.95 12.33 -6.10
N PRO A 468 22.80 12.11 -4.77
CA PRO A 468 23.67 11.24 -4.03
C PRO A 468 23.58 9.77 -4.53
N SER A 469 24.68 9.03 -4.32
CA SER A 469 24.64 7.57 -4.50
C SER A 469 23.62 6.93 -3.57
N PHE A 470 23.25 5.69 -3.83
CA PHE A 470 22.27 4.95 -3.02
C PHE A 470 22.58 5.00 -1.52
N PHE A 471 23.80 4.60 -1.13
CA PHE A 471 24.21 4.68 0.27
C PHE A 471 24.41 6.10 0.76
N GLY A 472 24.83 7.02 -0.11
CA GLY A 472 24.93 8.43 0.21
C GLY A 472 23.58 9.06 0.54
N TYR A 473 22.50 8.65 -0.14
CA TYR A 473 21.14 9.06 0.17
C TYR A 473 20.70 8.57 1.56
N ILE A 474 20.89 7.27 1.83
CA ILE A 474 20.49 6.66 3.10
C ILE A 474 21.25 7.30 4.27
N LEU A 475 22.59 7.36 4.20
CA LEU A 475 23.42 7.77 5.33
C LEU A 475 23.38 9.29 5.58
N LYS A 476 23.34 10.10 4.53
CA LYS A 476 23.43 11.56 4.67
C LYS A 476 22.07 12.25 4.81
N TYR A 477 21.00 11.62 4.33
CA TYR A 477 19.68 12.24 4.29
C TYR A 477 18.63 11.40 5.03
N ALA A 478 18.40 10.15 4.65
CA ALA A 478 17.31 9.37 5.23
C ALA A 478 17.52 9.13 6.73
N ILE A 479 18.69 8.66 7.15
CA ILE A 479 19.00 8.47 8.58
C ILE A 479 18.92 9.79 9.35
N VAL A 480 19.43 10.87 8.77
CA VAL A 480 19.51 12.18 9.47
C VAL A 480 18.13 12.82 9.62
N PHE A 481 17.27 12.75 8.60
CA PHE A 481 16.03 13.52 8.58
C PHE A 481 14.77 12.66 8.83
N LEU A 482 14.77 11.36 8.49
CA LEU A 482 13.60 10.50 8.66
C LEU A 482 13.63 9.70 9.97
N ILE A 483 14.79 9.19 10.39
CA ILE A 483 14.84 8.37 11.60
C ILE A 483 14.44 9.14 12.87
N PRO A 484 14.86 10.41 13.10
CA PRO A 484 14.43 11.15 14.28
C PRO A 484 12.88 11.28 14.40
N PRO A 485 12.13 11.76 13.39
CA PRO A 485 10.68 11.79 13.51
C PRO A 485 10.04 10.39 13.60
N PHE A 486 10.63 9.33 13.02
CA PHE A 486 10.13 7.96 13.16
C PHE A 486 10.28 7.42 14.59
N ILE A 487 11.39 7.75 15.27
CA ILE A 487 11.56 7.46 16.69
C ILE A 487 10.48 8.18 17.51
N LEU A 488 10.21 9.46 17.21
CA LEU A 488 9.15 10.19 17.89
C LEU A 488 7.76 9.61 17.63
N VAL A 489 7.47 9.18 16.40
CA VAL A 489 6.24 8.46 16.03
C VAL A 489 6.06 7.22 16.90
N THR A 490 7.14 6.45 17.10
CA THR A 490 7.10 5.24 17.94
C THR A 490 6.67 5.55 19.38
N PHE A 491 7.20 6.62 19.97
CA PHE A 491 6.85 6.98 21.36
C PHE A 491 5.48 7.65 21.51
N ILE A 492 4.98 8.30 20.45
CA ILE A 492 3.72 9.07 20.52
C ILE A 492 2.52 8.18 20.17
N PHE A 493 2.69 7.24 19.23
CA PHE A 493 1.57 6.52 18.64
C PHE A 493 1.61 5.01 18.86
N PHE A 494 2.76 4.43 19.16
CA PHE A 494 3.00 2.98 19.31
C PHE A 494 3.66 2.63 20.65
#